data_d2a35496eced44e3c93946da94aa70eb
#
_entry.id   d2a35496eced44e3c93946da94aa70eb
#
_cell.length_a   1.000
_cell.length_b   1.000
_cell.length_c   1.000
_cell.angle_alpha   90.00
_cell.angle_beta   90.00
_cell.angle_gamma   90.00
#
_symmetry.space_group_name_H-M   'P 1'
#
loop_
_entity.id
_entity.type
_entity.pdbx_description
1 polymer ?
#
loop_
_entity_poly.entity_id
_entity_poly.type
_entity_poly.pdbx_seq_one_letter_code
_entity_poly.pdbx_strand_id
1 'polypeptide(L)'
;MLWKGEHMKGQLTLRDINLIEYCENNLPISSDMAAILFYPNRYIAQRRLTVIHNLKQLKRADRLVVNQPYIYYLQKKDLKNLPFTKLLCDLTLQDYTIQHYHWNGDHLSTVVEKDEQRFKIHATHQNLSQVYKRLKLKSL
;
A
#
# COMPACT_ATOMS: atom_id res chain seq x y z
N MET A 1 -26.72 -14.44 8.13
CA MET A 1 -26.49 -13.98 8.33
C MET A 1 -25.98 -13.81 8.22
N LEU A 2 -25.64 -13.65 8.16
CA LEU A 2 -25.16 -13.31 8.29
C LEU A 2 -24.50 -12.89 8.14
N TRP A 3 -24.08 -12.76 8.00
CA TRP A 3 -23.67 -12.06 8.10
C TRP A 3 -24.14 -11.44 8.52
N LYS A 4 -24.39 -11.43 8.94
CA LYS A 4 -24.93 -10.70 9.45
C LYS A 4 -24.73 -9.84 9.83
N GLY A 5 -24.74 -9.94 10.12
CA GLY A 5 -24.43 -9.14 10.74
C GLY A 5 -23.88 -8.63 10.94
N GLU A 6 -23.64 -8.90 11.12
CA GLU A 6 -23.02 -8.35 11.43
C GLU A 6 -22.52 -7.52 11.09
N HIS A 7 -22.84 -7.36 10.55
CA HIS A 7 -22.51 -6.52 10.22
C HIS A 7 -22.27 -5.61 10.13
N MET A 8 -22.17 -5.50 10.06
CA MET A 8 -22.29 -4.77 10.15
C MET A 8 -21.76 -3.51 10.08
N LYS A 9 -22.35 -2.52 10.59
CA LYS A 9 -21.79 -1.22 10.69
C LYS A 9 -20.30 -1.29 10.84
N GLY A 10 -19.53 -0.33 10.36
CA GLY A 10 -18.10 -0.47 10.32
C GLY A 10 -17.63 -1.65 9.51
N GLN A 11 -18.53 -2.19 8.74
CA GLN A 11 -18.18 -3.32 7.89
C GLN A 11 -17.20 -2.90 6.81
N LEU A 12 -16.40 -3.87 6.39
CA LEU A 12 -15.35 -3.62 5.43
C LEU A 12 -15.91 -3.58 4.01
N THR A 13 -15.44 -2.60 3.24
CA THR A 13 -15.73 -2.54 1.81
C THR A 13 -14.74 -3.41 1.06
N LEU A 14 -14.99 -3.64 -0.23
CA LEU A 14 -14.04 -4.38 -1.06
C LEU A 14 -12.66 -3.70 -1.08
N ARG A 15 -12.64 -2.37 -1.15
CA ARG A 15 -11.36 -1.65 -1.10
C ARG A 15 -10.63 -1.87 0.22
N ASP A 16 -11.36 -1.91 1.33
CA ASP A 16 -10.78 -2.19 2.64
C ASP A 16 -10.15 -3.57 2.67
N ILE A 17 -10.85 -4.56 2.13
CA ILE A 17 -10.37 -5.94 2.10
C ILE A 17 -9.10 -6.02 1.25
N ASN A 18 -9.09 -5.36 0.09
CA ASN A 18 -7.92 -5.35 -0.78
C ASN A 18 -6.70 -4.71 -0.08
N LEU A 19 -6.94 -3.64 0.68
CA LEU A 19 -5.87 -3.00 1.42
C LEU A 19 -5.34 -3.89 2.54
N ILE A 20 -6.24 -4.57 3.26
CA ILE A 20 -5.83 -5.49 4.32
C ILE A 20 -5.00 -6.63 3.73
N GLU A 21 -5.43 -7.18 2.59
CA GLU A 21 -4.66 -8.21 1.91
C GLU A 21 -3.27 -7.72 1.49
N TYR A 22 -3.19 -6.46 1.06
CA TYR A 22 -1.90 -5.85 0.75
C TYR A 22 -0.99 -5.87 1.97
N CYS A 23 -1.52 -5.48 3.12
CA CYS A 23 -0.74 -5.48 4.36
C CYS A 23 -0.41 -6.90 4.84
N GLU A 24 -1.23 -7.89 4.48
CA GLU A 24 -0.92 -9.29 4.77
C GLU A 24 0.30 -9.80 4.00
N ASN A 25 0.67 -9.12 2.93
CA ASN A 25 1.88 -9.41 2.18
C ASN A 25 3.11 -8.67 2.74
N ASN A 26 3.09 -8.31 4.02
CA ASN A 26 4.22 -7.70 4.72
C ASN A 26 4.57 -6.29 4.21
N LEU A 27 3.59 -5.60 3.67
CA LEU A 27 3.78 -4.25 3.14
C LEU A 27 2.97 -3.25 3.97
N PRO A 28 3.62 -2.24 4.56
CA PRO A 28 2.93 -1.20 5.30
C PRO A 28 2.44 -0.12 4.35
N ILE A 29 1.52 0.71 4.82
CA ILE A 29 0.96 1.76 3.99
C ILE A 29 0.55 2.96 4.84
N SER A 30 0.84 4.17 4.36
CA SER A 30 0.33 5.38 5.00
C SER A 30 -1.04 5.73 4.40
N SER A 31 -1.75 6.64 5.06
CA SER A 31 -3.04 7.09 4.53
C SER A 31 -2.90 7.79 3.18
N ASP A 32 -1.82 8.53 2.96
CA ASP A 32 -1.57 9.19 1.67
C ASP A 32 -1.33 8.16 0.57
N MET A 33 -0.55 7.13 0.88
CA MET A 33 -0.29 6.04 -0.06
C MET A 33 -1.56 5.24 -0.37
N ALA A 34 -2.39 5.02 0.65
CA ALA A 34 -3.67 4.33 0.47
C ALA A 34 -4.59 5.11 -0.46
N ALA A 35 -4.55 6.44 -0.40
CA ALA A 35 -5.32 7.28 -1.30
C ALA A 35 -4.88 7.11 -2.76
N ILE A 36 -3.60 6.81 -2.98
CA ILE A 36 -3.08 6.59 -4.33
C ILE A 36 -3.42 5.19 -4.84
N LEU A 37 -3.30 4.17 -3.98
CA LEU A 37 -3.36 2.78 -4.44
C LEU A 37 -4.75 2.15 -4.29
N PHE A 38 -5.55 2.58 -3.30
CA PHE A 38 -6.77 1.84 -2.96
C PHE A 38 -8.04 2.67 -2.87
N TYR A 39 -7.97 3.98 -2.67
CA TYR A 39 -9.15 4.81 -2.44
C TYR A 39 -9.21 5.98 -3.41
N PRO A 40 -10.41 6.56 -3.61
CA PRO A 40 -10.56 7.64 -4.57
C PRO A 40 -9.89 8.95 -4.13
N ASN A 41 -9.74 9.18 -2.84
CA ASN A 41 -9.13 10.42 -2.35
C ASN A 41 -8.62 10.24 -0.93
N ARG A 42 -7.90 11.26 -0.46
CA ARG A 42 -7.24 11.24 0.84
C ARG A 42 -8.23 11.20 2.00
N TYR A 43 -9.33 11.94 1.88
CA TYR A 43 -10.34 12.00 2.95
C TYR A 43 -10.94 10.62 3.20
N ILE A 44 -11.33 9.94 2.12
CA ILE A 44 -11.91 8.61 2.23
C ILE A 44 -10.88 7.61 2.77
N ALA A 45 -9.63 7.69 2.29
CA ALA A 45 -8.57 6.81 2.77
C ALA A 45 -8.36 6.95 4.26
N GLN A 46 -8.26 8.18 4.76
CA GLN A 46 -8.06 8.43 6.20
C GLN A 46 -9.21 7.88 7.02
N ARG A 47 -10.43 8.10 6.57
CA ARG A 47 -11.61 7.64 7.30
C ARG A 47 -11.70 6.12 7.31
N ARG A 48 -11.46 5.48 6.17
CA ARG A 48 -11.53 4.02 6.09
C ARG A 48 -10.43 3.34 6.89
N LEU A 49 -9.22 3.88 6.85
CA LEU A 49 -8.12 3.33 7.65
C LEU A 49 -8.39 3.45 9.15
N THR A 50 -9.02 4.54 9.59
CA THR A 50 -9.43 4.67 10.98
C THR A 50 -10.43 3.58 11.36
N VAL A 51 -11.42 3.31 10.50
CA VAL A 51 -12.37 2.24 10.74
C VAL A 51 -11.66 0.88 10.82
N ILE A 52 -10.77 0.59 9.88
CA ILE A 52 -10.04 -0.67 9.84
C ILE A 52 -9.20 -0.84 11.10
N HIS A 53 -8.53 0.22 11.53
CA HIS A 53 -7.72 0.18 12.76
C HIS A 53 -8.61 -0.04 14.00
N ASN A 54 -9.75 0.66 14.07
CA ASN A 54 -10.66 0.52 15.20
C ASN A 54 -11.28 -0.88 15.27
N LEU A 55 -11.43 -1.54 14.12
CA LEU A 55 -11.86 -2.94 14.06
C LEU A 55 -10.72 -3.92 14.34
N LYS A 56 -9.53 -3.41 14.69
CA LYS A 56 -8.35 -4.21 15.06
C LYS A 56 -7.84 -5.08 13.92
N GLN A 57 -8.10 -4.67 12.70
CA GLN A 57 -7.61 -5.38 11.52
C GLN A 57 -6.19 -4.98 11.15
N LEU A 58 -5.79 -3.75 11.46
CA LEU A 58 -4.44 -3.25 11.23
C LEU A 58 -3.97 -2.49 12.46
N LYS A 59 -2.66 -2.54 12.70
CA LYS A 59 -1.99 -1.73 13.70
C LYS A 59 -1.60 -0.39 13.08
N ARG A 60 -1.31 0.57 13.94
CA ARG A 60 -0.96 1.92 13.51
C ARG A 60 0.25 2.41 14.27
N ALA A 61 1.26 2.88 13.55
CA ALA A 61 2.47 3.43 14.17
C ALA A 61 2.19 4.85 14.68
N ASP A 62 2.80 5.19 15.80
CA ASP A 62 2.70 6.54 16.34
C ASP A 62 3.38 7.53 15.40
N ARG A 63 2.77 8.72 15.30
CA ARG A 63 3.34 9.80 14.50
C ARG A 63 4.41 10.51 15.30
N LEU A 64 5.52 10.81 14.65
CA LEU A 64 6.57 11.63 15.28
C LEU A 64 6.27 13.13 15.13
N VAL A 65 5.52 13.50 14.08
CA VAL A 65 5.15 14.88 13.80
C VAL A 65 3.63 14.92 13.58
N VAL A 66 2.99 15.96 14.13
CA VAL A 66 1.53 16.05 14.19
C VAL A 66 0.87 15.94 12.82
N ASN A 67 1.43 16.57 11.79
CA ASN A 67 0.78 16.63 10.48
C ASN A 67 1.21 15.54 9.51
N GLN A 68 1.99 14.55 9.99
CA GLN A 68 2.36 13.42 9.14
C GLN A 68 1.25 12.37 9.14
N PRO A 69 1.05 11.66 8.02
CA PRO A 69 0.05 10.59 8.00
C PRO A 69 0.50 9.42 8.89
N TYR A 70 -0.47 8.73 9.45
CA TYR A 70 -0.20 7.49 10.17
C TYR A 70 0.24 6.42 9.16
N ILE A 71 1.07 5.48 9.67
CA ILE A 71 1.47 4.30 8.91
C ILE A 71 0.78 3.10 9.52
N TYR A 72 0.11 2.32 8.68
CA TYR A 72 -0.64 1.13 9.09
C TYR A 72 0.09 -0.13 8.65
N TYR A 73 0.01 -1.17 9.48
CA TYR A 73 0.79 -2.40 9.25
C TYR A 73 0.19 -3.56 10.05
N LEU A 74 0.60 -4.78 9.74
CA LEU A 74 0.21 -5.96 10.53
C LEU A 74 1.28 -6.37 11.53
N GLN A 75 2.53 -6.42 11.10
CA GLN A 75 3.65 -6.79 11.97
C GLN A 75 4.68 -5.66 11.98
N LYS A 76 5.22 -5.36 13.16
CA LYS A 76 6.14 -4.23 13.29
C LYS A 76 7.35 -4.34 12.35
N LYS A 77 7.81 -5.56 12.09
CA LYS A 77 8.94 -5.78 11.17
C LYS A 77 8.62 -5.33 9.74
N ASP A 78 7.34 -5.22 9.40
CA ASP A 78 6.94 -4.81 8.04
C ASP A 78 7.23 -3.35 7.77
N LEU A 79 7.41 -2.53 8.81
CA LEU A 79 7.62 -1.09 8.63
C LEU A 79 8.85 -0.77 7.78
N LYS A 80 9.87 -1.63 7.80
CA LYS A 80 11.07 -1.45 6.97
C LYS A 80 10.77 -1.55 5.47
N ASN A 81 9.61 -2.10 5.12
CA ASN A 81 9.22 -2.30 3.72
C ASN A 81 8.45 -1.11 3.14
N LEU A 82 8.30 -0.03 3.89
CA LEU A 82 7.59 1.17 3.39
C LEU A 82 8.14 1.69 2.06
N PRO A 83 9.46 1.66 1.79
CA PRO A 83 9.98 2.10 0.50
C PRO A 83 9.40 1.36 -0.71
N PHE A 84 8.97 0.12 -0.54
CA PHE A 84 8.36 -0.63 -1.64
C PHE A 84 6.93 -0.16 -1.91
N THR A 85 6.18 0.19 -0.87
CA THR A 85 4.87 0.83 -1.06
C THR A 85 5.05 2.18 -1.74
N LYS A 86 6.09 2.92 -1.38
CA LYS A 86 6.41 4.18 -2.05
C LYS A 86 6.71 3.96 -3.54
N LEU A 87 7.45 2.90 -3.87
CA LEU A 87 7.72 2.57 -5.27
C LEU A 87 6.42 2.35 -6.04
N LEU A 88 5.49 1.57 -5.48
CA LEU A 88 4.21 1.32 -6.13
C LEU A 88 3.41 2.62 -6.32
N CYS A 89 3.46 3.52 -5.34
CA CYS A 89 2.82 4.83 -5.46
C CYS A 89 3.47 5.68 -6.55
N ASP A 90 4.80 5.73 -6.58
CA ASP A 90 5.51 6.51 -7.60
C ASP A 90 5.25 5.97 -9.00
N LEU A 91 5.16 4.66 -9.15
CA LEU A 91 4.77 4.04 -10.41
C LEU A 91 3.37 4.48 -10.83
N THR A 92 2.41 4.39 -9.90
CA THR A 92 1.02 4.77 -10.19
C THR A 92 0.91 6.23 -10.57
N LEU A 93 1.60 7.12 -9.85
CA LEU A 93 1.54 8.56 -10.10
C LEU A 93 2.22 8.94 -11.42
N GLN A 94 3.07 8.09 -11.97
CA GLN A 94 3.78 8.34 -13.21
C GLN A 94 3.26 7.47 -14.34
N ASP A 95 1.97 7.11 -14.24
CA ASP A 95 1.18 6.51 -15.32
C ASP A 95 1.47 5.05 -15.60
N TYR A 96 2.13 4.35 -14.68
CA TYR A 96 2.20 2.89 -14.76
C TYR A 96 0.96 2.29 -14.13
N THR A 97 0.44 1.24 -14.73
CA THR A 97 -0.64 0.44 -14.16
C THR A 97 -0.04 -0.80 -13.53
N ILE A 98 -0.30 -1.00 -12.25
CA ILE A 98 0.19 -2.17 -11.54
C ILE A 98 -0.76 -3.32 -11.85
N GLN A 99 -0.25 -4.35 -12.56
CA GLN A 99 -1.06 -5.51 -12.93
C GLN A 99 -0.95 -6.61 -11.91
N HIS A 100 0.19 -6.70 -11.24
CA HIS A 100 0.46 -7.75 -10.27
C HIS A 100 1.55 -7.30 -9.33
N TYR A 101 1.47 -7.71 -8.08
CA TYR A 101 2.53 -7.50 -7.11
C TYR A 101 2.58 -8.67 -6.14
N HIS A 102 3.77 -8.95 -5.63
CA HIS A 102 3.98 -10.04 -4.69
C HIS A 102 5.24 -9.76 -3.86
N TRP A 103 5.11 -9.83 -2.54
CA TRP A 103 6.25 -9.75 -1.64
C TRP A 103 6.74 -11.15 -1.33
N ASN A 104 8.01 -11.42 -1.60
CA ASN A 104 8.57 -12.76 -1.48
C ASN A 104 9.70 -12.76 -0.44
N GLY A 105 9.38 -12.31 0.77
CA GLY A 105 10.29 -12.39 1.91
C GLY A 105 11.34 -11.29 1.98
N ASP A 106 12.03 -11.00 0.89
CA ASP A 106 13.10 -10.01 0.85
C ASP A 106 13.05 -9.10 -0.38
N HIS A 107 12.10 -9.32 -1.26
CA HIS A 107 11.97 -8.50 -2.46
C HIS A 107 10.54 -8.37 -2.91
N LEU A 108 10.27 -7.30 -3.65
CA LEU A 108 8.99 -7.07 -4.30
C LEU A 108 9.11 -7.44 -5.77
N SER A 109 8.25 -8.35 -6.21
CA SER A 109 8.09 -8.66 -7.63
C SER A 109 6.80 -8.01 -8.09
N THR A 110 6.87 -7.22 -9.15
CA THR A 110 5.68 -6.60 -9.69
C THR A 110 5.74 -6.56 -11.22
N VAL A 111 4.57 -6.60 -11.83
CA VAL A 111 4.42 -6.43 -13.27
C VAL A 111 3.59 -5.17 -13.48
N VAL A 112 4.14 -4.25 -14.24
CA VAL A 112 3.49 -2.96 -14.49
C VAL A 112 3.43 -2.74 -15.99
N GLU A 113 2.52 -1.87 -16.40
CA GLU A 113 2.32 -1.58 -17.81
C GLU A 113 2.27 -0.06 -18.02
N LYS A 114 2.95 0.39 -19.07
CA LYS A 114 2.88 1.78 -19.51
C LYS A 114 3.06 1.82 -21.02
N ASP A 115 2.20 2.56 -21.71
CA ASP A 115 2.26 2.73 -23.18
C ASP A 115 2.29 1.38 -23.89
N GLU A 116 1.44 0.46 -23.42
CA GLU A 116 1.28 -0.89 -23.99
C GLU A 116 2.53 -1.78 -23.84
N GLN A 117 3.47 -1.36 -23.01
CA GLN A 117 4.64 -2.17 -22.70
C GLN A 117 4.56 -2.67 -21.25
N ARG A 118 4.94 -3.91 -21.06
CA ARG A 118 4.98 -4.54 -19.76
C ARG A 118 6.40 -4.58 -19.24
N PHE A 119 6.54 -4.31 -17.95
CA PHE A 119 7.83 -4.34 -17.26
C PHE A 119 7.73 -5.26 -16.06
N LYS A 120 8.65 -6.19 -15.94
CA LYS A 120 8.84 -6.97 -14.73
C LYS A 120 9.86 -6.25 -13.86
N ILE A 121 9.49 -6.02 -12.62
CA ILE A 121 10.35 -5.34 -11.66
C ILE A 121 10.64 -6.28 -10.51
N HIS A 122 11.92 -6.40 -10.19
CA HIS A 122 12.38 -7.16 -9.03
C HIS A 122 13.14 -6.19 -8.14
N ALA A 123 12.50 -5.73 -7.06
CA ALA A 123 13.04 -4.68 -6.21
C ALA A 123 13.45 -5.23 -4.86
N THR A 124 14.69 -4.97 -4.47
CA THR A 124 15.23 -5.28 -3.15
C THR A 124 15.65 -3.97 -2.49
N HIS A 125 15.96 -4.03 -1.19
CA HIS A 125 16.50 -2.85 -0.51
C HIS A 125 17.81 -2.38 -1.16
N GLN A 126 18.61 -3.31 -1.70
CA GLN A 126 19.89 -2.99 -2.30
C GLN A 126 19.77 -2.37 -3.69
N ASN A 127 18.78 -2.77 -4.48
CA ASN A 127 18.71 -2.33 -5.88
C ASN A 127 17.62 -1.27 -6.12
N LEU A 128 16.93 -0.83 -5.07
CA LEU A 128 15.77 0.05 -5.23
C LEU A 128 16.12 1.33 -5.99
N SER A 129 17.26 1.96 -5.67
CA SER A 129 17.68 3.17 -6.38
C SER A 129 17.96 2.90 -7.87
N GLN A 130 18.48 1.71 -8.18
CA GLN A 130 18.73 1.33 -9.58
C GLN A 130 17.42 1.08 -10.34
N VAL A 131 16.40 0.54 -9.66
CA VAL A 131 15.08 0.37 -10.25
C VAL A 131 14.52 1.72 -10.67
N TYR A 132 14.61 2.72 -9.78
CA TYR A 132 14.16 4.07 -10.10
C TYR A 132 14.89 4.64 -11.31
N LYS A 133 16.23 4.48 -11.37
CA LYS A 133 17.02 4.98 -12.48
C LYS A 133 16.65 4.29 -13.79
N ARG A 134 16.52 2.96 -13.77
CA ARG A 134 16.24 2.20 -14.97
C ARG A 134 14.89 2.57 -15.57
N LEU A 135 13.90 2.83 -14.72
CA LEU A 135 12.56 3.20 -15.16
C LEU A 135 12.41 4.71 -15.33
N LYS A 136 13.45 5.47 -15.02
CA LYS A 136 13.42 6.94 -15.05
C LYS A 136 12.29 7.49 -14.19
N LEU A 137 12.06 6.86 -13.05
CA LEU A 137 11.04 7.28 -12.10
C LEU A 137 11.55 8.42 -11.24
N LYS A 138 10.69 9.38 -10.98
CA LYS A 138 10.94 10.41 -9.99
C LYS A 138 10.47 9.92 -8.62
N SER A 139 11.24 10.23 -7.58
CA SER A 139 10.81 9.96 -6.21
C SER A 139 9.95 11.14 -5.76
N LEU A 140 8.64 10.97 -5.82
CA LEU A 140 7.68 12.04 -5.55
C LEU A 140 7.34 12.22 -4.07
#